data_da93dc98028cf0089c44c186526bf098
#
_entry.id   da93dc98028cf0089c44c186526bf098
#
_cell.length_a   1.000
_cell.length_b   1.000
_cell.length_c   1.000
_cell.angle_alpha   90.00
_cell.angle_beta   90.00
_cell.angle_gamma   90.00
#
_symmetry.space_group_name_H-M   'P 1'
#
loop_
_entity.id
_entity.type
_entity.pdbx_description
1 polymer ?
#
loop_
_entity_poly.entity_id
_entity_poly.type
_entity_poly.pdbx_seq_one_letter_code
_entity_poly.pdbx_strand_id
1 'polypeptide(L)'
;PETGLGATTPSTSHFPLQTSHYLNWIRQGTLYLGMGVFFWLISGQTAISFVPGPSIHTGLYATFLEVKKRVPGNSALLTWWDYGYAITDATGLATFHDGGGQTSPKTYFIARGLISSDQDELYDITQYLATEGNRGIAENNTSPEALLAAVRNPKLKPWDPIYLFFTADMTGKYGAISKLGSWDIVKGGSKPRGYQNMVCNKITNEEMNCSGAKIDLKAGKINNRVALKRMVFIRDGQVLREQAFGHAQGYTLQLLVAGQQIVEVQLIDEEVFRSNYNQMFLLGRYREDLYEETYNAFPFSRLFRVKYQ
;
A
#
# COMPACT_ATOMS: atom_id res chain seq x y z
N PRO A 1 -80.64 78.44 25.93
CA PRO A 1 -79.78 78.18 27.08
C PRO A 1 -79.08 76.83 26.99
N GLU A 2 -77.96 76.92 27.43
CA GLU A 2 -77.06 75.86 27.89
C GLU A 2 -76.01 75.35 26.93
N THR A 3 -74.94 75.81 27.27
CA THR A 3 -73.55 75.54 26.87
C THR A 3 -73.09 74.16 27.23
N GLY A 4 -72.41 73.49 26.31
CA GLY A 4 -71.69 72.26 26.58
C GLY A 4 -70.28 72.35 26.06
N LEU A 5 -69.38 72.63 26.95
CA LEU A 5 -67.92 72.57 26.70
C LEU A 5 -67.45 71.12 26.42
N GLY A 6 -67.07 70.90 25.22
CA GLY A 6 -66.39 69.62 24.85
C GLY A 6 -64.87 69.69 25.06
N ALA A 7 -64.40 68.92 26.00
CA ALA A 7 -62.96 68.77 26.27
C ALA A 7 -62.28 67.97 25.14
N THR A 8 -61.31 68.58 24.47
CA THR A 8 -60.44 67.95 23.53
C THR A 8 -59.32 67.24 24.29
N THR A 9 -59.28 65.89 24.22
CA THR A 9 -58.16 65.09 24.67
C THR A 9 -57.05 65.18 23.63
N PRO A 10 -55.81 65.34 24.04
CA PRO A 10 -54.70 65.31 23.10
C PRO A 10 -54.43 63.88 22.63
N SER A 11 -54.46 63.71 21.33
CA SER A 11 -54.01 62.45 20.65
C SER A 11 -52.53 62.28 20.85
N THR A 12 -52.16 61.32 21.69
CA THR A 12 -50.82 60.82 21.76
C THR A 12 -50.54 59.98 20.52
N SER A 13 -49.85 60.54 19.54
CA SER A 13 -49.31 59.80 18.41
C SER A 13 -48.19 58.85 18.91
N HIS A 14 -48.52 57.58 19.10
CA HIS A 14 -47.57 56.56 19.27
C HIS A 14 -46.78 56.38 17.95
N PHE A 15 -45.49 56.72 17.97
CA PHE A 15 -44.49 56.26 17.02
C PHE A 15 -43.95 54.93 17.52
N PRO A 16 -44.44 53.77 17.10
CA PRO A 16 -43.79 52.57 17.30
C PRO A 16 -43.66 51.89 15.95
N LEU A 17 -42.50 51.81 15.34
CA LEU A 17 -42.30 50.78 14.36
C LEU A 17 -40.89 50.83 13.64
N GLN A 18 -40.11 51.89 13.86
CA GLN A 18 -38.78 51.93 13.22
C GLN A 18 -37.69 51.18 13.98
N THR A 19 -37.82 51.02 15.29
CA THR A 19 -36.82 50.34 16.11
C THR A 19 -36.75 48.83 15.89
N SER A 20 -37.88 48.17 15.57
CA SER A 20 -37.93 46.73 15.34
C SER A 20 -37.24 46.31 14.03
N HIS A 21 -37.39 47.11 12.98
CA HIS A 21 -36.70 46.87 11.72
C HIS A 21 -35.19 47.05 11.84
N TYR A 22 -34.77 48.07 12.58
CA TYR A 22 -33.33 48.32 12.78
C TYR A 22 -32.66 47.23 13.63
N LEU A 23 -33.35 46.78 14.68
CA LEU A 23 -32.89 45.65 15.50
C LEU A 23 -32.79 44.32 14.71
N ASN A 24 -33.76 44.06 13.83
CA ASN A 24 -33.70 42.88 12.95
C ASN A 24 -32.55 42.97 11.95
N TRP A 25 -32.29 44.14 11.40
CA TRP A 25 -31.14 44.34 10.48
C TRP A 25 -29.81 44.14 11.19
N ILE A 26 -29.66 44.66 12.40
CA ILE A 26 -28.46 44.47 13.22
C ILE A 26 -28.28 42.96 13.54
N ARG A 27 -29.36 42.30 13.97
CA ARG A 27 -29.34 40.86 14.29
C ARG A 27 -28.95 40.00 13.10
N GLN A 28 -29.51 40.28 11.92
CA GLN A 28 -29.13 39.55 10.69
C GLN A 28 -27.70 39.87 10.28
N GLY A 29 -27.25 41.11 10.32
CA GLY A 29 -25.88 41.51 10.02
C GLY A 29 -24.88 40.86 10.94
N THR A 30 -25.15 40.77 12.24
CA THR A 30 -24.28 40.08 13.21
C THR A 30 -24.23 38.58 12.95
N LEU A 31 -25.36 37.98 12.57
CA LEU A 31 -25.43 36.56 12.26
C LEU A 31 -24.61 36.22 10.98
N TYR A 32 -24.76 37.02 9.92
CA TYR A 32 -23.95 36.82 8.70
C TYR A 32 -22.47 37.08 8.91
N LEU A 33 -22.11 38.09 9.71
CA LEU A 33 -20.74 38.38 10.07
C LEU A 33 -20.14 37.20 10.88
N GLY A 34 -20.90 36.69 11.87
CA GLY A 34 -20.50 35.55 12.67
C GLY A 34 -20.32 34.29 11.84
N MET A 35 -21.24 34.01 10.91
CA MET A 35 -21.09 32.91 9.96
C MET A 35 -19.87 33.10 9.04
N GLY A 36 -19.65 34.29 8.53
CA GLY A 36 -18.51 34.61 7.69
C GLY A 36 -17.17 34.38 8.40
N VAL A 37 -17.07 34.87 9.65
CA VAL A 37 -15.88 34.62 10.49
C VAL A 37 -15.70 33.16 10.81
N PHE A 38 -16.79 32.44 11.12
CA PHE A 38 -16.74 30.99 11.39
C PHE A 38 -16.26 30.20 10.17
N PHE A 39 -16.80 30.46 8.98
CA PHE A 39 -16.36 29.81 7.76
C PHE A 39 -14.93 30.19 7.39
N TRP A 40 -14.53 31.45 7.62
CA TRP A 40 -13.15 31.87 7.38
C TRP A 40 -12.16 31.16 8.31
N LEU A 41 -12.49 31.04 9.60
CA LEU A 41 -11.64 30.31 10.57
C LEU A 41 -11.53 28.82 10.23
N ILE A 42 -12.64 28.16 9.91
CA ILE A 42 -12.62 26.73 9.51
C ILE A 42 -11.86 26.55 8.20
N SER A 43 -12.15 27.37 7.18
CA SER A 43 -11.48 27.30 5.89
C SER A 43 -9.98 27.60 6.02
N GLY A 44 -9.62 28.60 6.83
CA GLY A 44 -8.21 28.92 7.11
C GLY A 44 -7.48 27.77 7.80
N GLN A 45 -8.09 27.14 8.80
CA GLN A 45 -7.48 26.01 9.50
C GLN A 45 -7.36 24.78 8.61
N THR A 46 -8.39 24.46 7.83
CA THR A 46 -8.33 23.31 6.91
C THR A 46 -7.36 23.54 5.75
N ALA A 47 -7.31 24.74 5.19
CA ALA A 47 -6.39 25.07 4.09
C ALA A 47 -4.93 25.16 4.55
N ILE A 48 -4.67 25.63 5.77
CA ILE A 48 -3.29 25.77 6.30
C ILE A 48 -2.75 24.42 6.81
N SER A 49 -3.61 23.58 7.40
CA SER A 49 -3.20 22.28 7.94
C SER A 49 -3.18 21.15 6.90
N PHE A 50 -3.90 21.32 5.79
CA PHE A 50 -3.92 20.34 4.70
C PHE A 50 -3.02 20.80 3.54
N VAL A 51 -1.72 20.67 3.72
CA VAL A 51 -0.80 20.65 2.58
C VAL A 51 -0.71 19.20 2.11
N PRO A 52 -1.32 18.84 0.97
CA PRO A 52 -1.19 17.48 0.46
C PRO A 52 0.28 17.23 0.15
N GLY A 53 0.89 16.33 0.90
CA GLY A 53 2.20 15.80 0.55
C GLY A 53 2.15 15.00 -0.76
N PRO A 54 3.26 14.87 -1.48
CA PRO A 54 3.31 14.03 -2.67
C PRO A 54 2.96 12.58 -2.27
N SER A 55 2.04 11.98 -3.02
CA SER A 55 1.61 10.58 -2.81
C SER A 55 2.72 9.56 -3.08
N ILE A 56 3.76 9.96 -3.80
CA ILE A 56 4.93 9.14 -4.12
C ILE A 56 6.16 9.77 -3.49
N HIS A 57 6.86 9.01 -2.67
CA HIS A 57 8.11 9.46 -2.05
C HIS A 57 9.16 9.77 -3.12
N THR A 58 9.89 10.87 -2.97
CA THR A 58 10.91 11.34 -3.94
C THR A 58 11.93 10.26 -4.31
N GLY A 59 12.39 9.49 -3.30
CA GLY A 59 13.31 8.37 -3.53
C GLY A 59 12.73 7.29 -4.45
N LEU A 60 11.45 6.96 -4.28
CA LEU A 60 10.79 5.99 -5.15
C LEU A 60 10.57 6.56 -6.56
N TYR A 61 10.15 7.82 -6.69
CA TYR A 61 10.01 8.46 -8.00
C TYR A 61 11.33 8.51 -8.77
N ALA A 62 12.43 8.80 -8.08
CA ALA A 62 13.76 8.75 -8.69
C ALA A 62 14.09 7.37 -9.29
N THR A 63 13.60 6.28 -8.66
CA THR A 63 13.80 4.94 -9.20
C THR A 63 13.01 4.69 -10.50
N PHE A 64 11.85 5.31 -10.69
CA PHE A 64 11.12 5.23 -11.98
C PHE A 64 11.94 5.83 -13.12
N LEU A 65 12.58 6.97 -12.89
CA LEU A 65 13.43 7.62 -13.89
C LEU A 65 14.68 6.79 -14.21
N GLU A 66 15.24 6.09 -13.21
CA GLU A 66 16.33 5.15 -13.44
C GLU A 66 15.89 3.90 -14.22
N VAL A 67 14.71 3.37 -13.94
CA VAL A 67 14.11 2.26 -14.70
C VAL A 67 13.95 2.64 -16.17
N LYS A 68 13.43 3.85 -16.45
CA LYS A 68 13.29 4.38 -17.82
C LYS A 68 14.60 4.31 -18.63
N LYS A 69 15.75 4.59 -17.98
CA LYS A 69 17.07 4.59 -18.64
C LYS A 69 17.62 3.20 -18.92
N ARG A 70 17.15 2.18 -18.16
CA ARG A 70 17.72 0.82 -18.14
C ARG A 70 16.90 -0.20 -18.89
N VAL A 71 15.62 0.11 -19.11
CA VAL A 71 14.64 -0.83 -19.65
C VAL A 71 14.28 -0.43 -21.08
N PRO A 72 14.28 -1.34 -22.06
CA PRO A 72 13.83 -1.06 -23.42
C PRO A 72 12.41 -0.48 -23.43
N GLY A 73 12.15 0.49 -24.33
CA GLY A 73 10.88 1.23 -24.36
C GLY A 73 9.64 0.40 -24.74
N ASN A 74 9.83 -0.80 -25.30
CA ASN A 74 8.76 -1.77 -25.59
C ASN A 74 8.51 -2.76 -24.45
N SER A 75 9.14 -2.57 -23.27
CA SER A 75 8.98 -3.48 -22.15
C SER A 75 7.70 -3.23 -21.35
N ALA A 76 7.26 -4.24 -20.60
CA ALA A 76 6.16 -4.11 -19.65
C ALA A 76 6.60 -4.46 -18.23
N LEU A 77 6.05 -3.73 -17.25
CA LEU A 77 6.36 -3.91 -15.83
C LEU A 77 5.21 -4.59 -15.11
N LEU A 78 5.50 -5.71 -14.44
CA LEU A 78 4.60 -6.31 -13.47
C LEU A 78 4.95 -5.75 -12.08
N THR A 79 4.02 -5.01 -11.51
CA THR A 79 4.10 -4.42 -10.17
C THR A 79 2.72 -4.45 -9.53
N TRP A 80 2.58 -4.01 -8.29
CA TRP A 80 1.29 -3.78 -7.70
C TRP A 80 0.65 -2.50 -8.26
N TRP A 81 -0.66 -2.48 -8.47
CA TRP A 81 -1.41 -1.49 -9.26
C TRP A 81 -1.29 -0.03 -8.82
N ASP A 82 -0.95 0.24 -7.57
CA ASP A 82 -0.94 1.58 -6.98
C ASP A 82 -0.09 2.59 -7.76
N TYR A 83 1.00 2.15 -8.36
CA TYR A 83 1.91 3.02 -9.11
C TYR A 83 1.81 2.87 -10.63
N GLY A 84 0.87 2.08 -11.13
CA GLY A 84 0.76 1.82 -12.56
C GLY A 84 0.72 3.10 -13.40
N TYR A 85 -0.16 4.04 -13.08
CA TYR A 85 -0.24 5.33 -13.76
C TYR A 85 1.04 6.16 -13.64
N ALA A 86 1.59 6.26 -12.44
CA ALA A 86 2.79 7.05 -12.19
C ALA A 86 4.02 6.48 -12.92
N ILE A 87 4.13 5.17 -12.99
CA ILE A 87 5.18 4.49 -13.76
C ILE A 87 5.00 4.76 -15.23
N THR A 88 3.80 4.59 -15.78
CA THR A 88 3.53 4.85 -17.19
C THR A 88 3.79 6.31 -17.56
N ASP A 89 3.37 7.25 -16.72
CA ASP A 89 3.63 8.69 -16.94
C ASP A 89 5.12 9.02 -16.88
N ALA A 90 5.83 8.55 -15.86
CA ALA A 90 7.25 8.84 -15.68
C ALA A 90 8.17 8.16 -16.71
N THR A 91 7.82 6.93 -17.14
CA THR A 91 8.70 6.08 -17.94
C THR A 91 8.28 5.92 -19.39
N GLY A 92 6.99 6.00 -19.68
CA GLY A 92 6.40 5.60 -20.96
C GLY A 92 6.24 4.09 -21.13
N LEU A 93 6.60 3.28 -20.11
CA LEU A 93 6.51 1.82 -20.15
C LEU A 93 5.08 1.35 -19.84
N ALA A 94 4.70 0.22 -20.45
CA ALA A 94 3.44 -0.44 -20.11
C ALA A 94 3.51 -1.07 -18.71
N THR A 95 2.38 -1.08 -18.00
CA THR A 95 2.21 -1.82 -16.75
C THR A 95 1.12 -2.88 -16.90
N PHE A 96 1.25 -4.00 -16.16
CA PHE A 96 0.27 -5.07 -16.24
C PHE A 96 -1.10 -4.65 -15.71
N HIS A 97 -1.12 -3.79 -14.71
CA HIS A 97 -2.35 -3.15 -14.21
C HIS A 97 -2.04 -1.86 -13.45
N ASP A 98 -3.05 -1.04 -13.33
CA ASP A 98 -3.04 0.28 -12.72
C ASP A 98 -4.31 0.50 -11.90
N GLY A 99 -4.54 1.72 -11.40
CA GLY A 99 -5.74 2.06 -10.65
C GLY A 99 -7.06 1.83 -11.40
N GLY A 100 -7.09 1.92 -12.73
CA GLY A 100 -8.25 1.57 -13.56
C GLY A 100 -8.45 0.07 -13.72
N GLY A 101 -7.36 -0.69 -13.67
CA GLY A 101 -7.36 -2.15 -13.80
C GLY A 101 -7.45 -2.93 -12.49
N GLN A 102 -7.51 -2.27 -11.33
CA GLN A 102 -7.43 -2.89 -10.01
C GLN A 102 -8.55 -3.91 -9.69
N THR A 103 -9.70 -3.80 -10.33
CA THR A 103 -10.83 -4.74 -10.20
C THR A 103 -10.81 -5.86 -11.24
N SER A 104 -9.83 -5.88 -12.12
CA SER A 104 -9.67 -6.88 -13.17
C SER A 104 -9.24 -8.22 -12.57
N PRO A 105 -9.62 -9.36 -13.17
CA PRO A 105 -9.15 -10.69 -12.74
C PRO A 105 -7.63 -10.84 -12.72
N LYS A 106 -6.88 -10.07 -13.51
CA LYS A 106 -5.40 -10.04 -13.45
C LYS A 106 -4.88 -9.75 -12.05
N THR A 107 -5.57 -8.88 -11.31
CA THR A 107 -5.14 -8.46 -9.96
C THR A 107 -5.04 -9.64 -9.00
N TYR A 108 -5.97 -10.60 -9.10
CA TYR A 108 -5.89 -11.86 -8.34
C TYR A 108 -4.60 -12.63 -8.66
N PHE A 109 -4.30 -12.83 -9.95
CA PHE A 109 -3.12 -13.61 -10.35
C PHE A 109 -1.81 -12.90 -10.00
N ILE A 110 -1.73 -11.58 -10.17
CA ILE A 110 -0.56 -10.81 -9.73
C ILE A 110 -0.37 -10.93 -8.22
N ALA A 111 -1.43 -10.74 -7.43
CA ALA A 111 -1.39 -10.92 -5.99
C ALA A 111 -0.96 -12.34 -5.60
N ARG A 112 -1.50 -13.36 -6.28
CA ARG A 112 -1.15 -14.76 -6.06
C ARG A 112 0.34 -15.03 -6.34
N GLY A 113 0.88 -14.54 -7.44
CA GLY A 113 2.30 -14.66 -7.75
C GLY A 113 3.19 -14.00 -6.70
N LEU A 114 2.78 -12.85 -6.16
CA LEU A 114 3.53 -12.14 -5.13
C LEU A 114 3.56 -12.88 -3.78
N ILE A 115 2.46 -13.52 -3.38
CA ILE A 115 2.36 -14.23 -2.09
C ILE A 115 2.80 -15.68 -2.15
N SER A 116 2.85 -16.29 -3.33
CA SER A 116 3.31 -17.66 -3.52
C SER A 116 4.75 -17.83 -3.02
N SER A 117 5.05 -19.00 -2.49
CA SER A 117 6.42 -19.41 -2.17
C SER A 117 7.14 -20.07 -3.35
N ASP A 118 6.45 -20.24 -4.46
CA ASP A 118 6.94 -20.88 -5.68
C ASP A 118 7.23 -19.81 -6.74
N GLN A 119 8.49 -19.70 -7.12
CA GLN A 119 8.93 -18.75 -8.14
C GLN A 119 8.60 -19.23 -9.57
N ASP A 120 8.37 -20.51 -9.78
CA ASP A 120 7.84 -21.02 -11.05
C ASP A 120 6.37 -20.55 -11.21
N GLU A 121 5.54 -20.59 -10.15
CA GLU A 121 4.17 -20.06 -10.22
C GLU A 121 4.16 -18.56 -10.56
N LEU A 122 5.06 -17.75 -9.99
CA LEU A 122 5.17 -16.33 -10.35
C LEU A 122 5.60 -16.14 -11.81
N TYR A 123 6.54 -16.98 -12.29
CA TYR A 123 7.00 -16.96 -13.67
C TYR A 123 5.89 -17.31 -14.65
N ASP A 124 5.16 -18.41 -14.42
CA ASP A 124 4.04 -18.84 -15.26
C ASP A 124 2.92 -17.82 -15.30
N ILE A 125 2.53 -17.26 -14.15
CA ILE A 125 1.55 -16.17 -14.06
C ILE A 125 2.00 -14.98 -14.90
N THR A 126 3.26 -14.57 -14.79
CA THR A 126 3.80 -13.44 -15.52
C THR A 126 3.77 -13.69 -17.02
N GLN A 127 4.18 -14.88 -17.45
CA GLN A 127 4.15 -15.29 -18.86
C GLN A 127 2.72 -15.32 -19.41
N TYR A 128 1.80 -15.94 -18.68
CA TYR A 128 0.38 -16.05 -19.07
C TYR A 128 -0.26 -14.66 -19.21
N LEU A 129 -0.06 -13.79 -18.23
CA LEU A 129 -0.61 -12.43 -18.28
C LEU A 129 0.00 -11.58 -19.39
N ALA A 130 1.26 -11.78 -19.72
CA ALA A 130 1.95 -11.07 -20.80
C ALA A 130 1.45 -11.50 -22.20
N THR A 131 1.03 -12.73 -22.36
CA THR A 131 0.64 -13.30 -23.66
C THR A 131 -0.87 -13.36 -23.86
N GLU A 132 -1.60 -13.81 -22.88
CA GLU A 132 -3.04 -14.07 -22.94
C GLU A 132 -3.85 -12.93 -22.30
N GLY A 133 -3.37 -12.38 -21.20
CA GLY A 133 -4.00 -11.26 -20.50
C GLY A 133 -5.45 -11.50 -20.09
N ASN A 134 -6.24 -10.44 -20.11
CA ASN A 134 -7.67 -10.53 -19.76
C ASN A 134 -8.47 -11.39 -20.73
N ARG A 135 -8.07 -11.44 -22.01
CA ARG A 135 -8.73 -12.26 -23.01
C ARG A 135 -8.57 -13.74 -22.69
N GLY A 136 -7.34 -14.19 -22.43
CA GLY A 136 -7.08 -15.57 -22.06
C GLY A 136 -7.79 -15.99 -20.77
N ILE A 137 -7.85 -15.09 -19.77
CA ILE A 137 -8.62 -15.35 -18.55
C ILE A 137 -10.11 -15.56 -18.89
N ALA A 138 -10.70 -14.76 -19.78
CA ALA A 138 -12.10 -14.89 -20.17
C ALA A 138 -12.37 -16.17 -20.99
N GLU A 139 -11.49 -16.48 -21.94
CA GLU A 139 -11.60 -17.65 -22.82
C GLU A 139 -11.39 -18.99 -22.08
N ASN A 140 -10.47 -19.01 -21.09
CA ASN A 140 -10.16 -20.20 -20.29
C ASN A 140 -11.02 -20.35 -19.03
N ASN A 141 -11.96 -19.44 -18.78
CA ASN A 141 -12.82 -19.46 -17.60
C ASN A 141 -14.05 -20.40 -17.77
N THR A 142 -13.79 -21.63 -18.22
CA THR A 142 -14.82 -22.68 -18.28
C THR A 142 -15.07 -23.33 -16.92
N SER A 143 -14.02 -23.40 -16.09
CA SER A 143 -14.07 -23.71 -14.65
C SER A 143 -12.87 -23.07 -13.96
N PRO A 144 -12.92 -22.86 -12.62
CA PRO A 144 -11.77 -22.39 -11.85
C PRO A 144 -10.51 -23.25 -12.04
N GLU A 145 -10.69 -24.57 -12.10
CA GLU A 145 -9.60 -25.54 -12.27
C GLU A 145 -8.95 -25.43 -13.66
N ALA A 146 -9.78 -25.28 -14.70
CA ALA A 146 -9.30 -25.12 -16.09
C ALA A 146 -8.49 -23.82 -16.23
N LEU A 147 -8.96 -22.72 -15.64
CA LEU A 147 -8.25 -21.46 -15.63
C LEU A 147 -6.93 -21.56 -14.88
N LEU A 148 -6.91 -22.16 -13.70
CA LEU A 148 -5.67 -22.37 -12.94
C LEU A 148 -4.67 -23.25 -13.70
N ALA A 149 -5.15 -24.28 -14.40
CA ALA A 149 -4.31 -25.14 -15.22
C ALA A 149 -3.73 -24.39 -16.43
N ALA A 150 -4.50 -23.52 -17.07
CA ALA A 150 -4.02 -22.68 -18.17
C ALA A 150 -2.94 -21.69 -17.73
N VAL A 151 -3.14 -21.06 -16.58
CA VAL A 151 -2.17 -20.09 -16.01
C VAL A 151 -0.86 -20.77 -15.62
N ARG A 152 -0.92 -22.01 -15.09
CA ARG A 152 0.28 -22.77 -14.69
C ARG A 152 1.05 -23.39 -15.85
N ASN A 153 0.47 -23.44 -17.05
CA ASN A 153 1.08 -24.01 -18.23
C ASN A 153 0.91 -23.07 -19.44
N PRO A 154 1.48 -21.85 -19.38
CA PRO A 154 1.37 -20.90 -20.47
C PRO A 154 2.07 -21.45 -21.72
N LYS A 155 1.39 -21.39 -22.87
CA LYS A 155 1.90 -21.97 -24.12
C LYS A 155 2.66 -20.98 -24.97
N LEU A 156 2.36 -19.70 -24.83
CA LEU A 156 2.93 -18.63 -25.63
C LEU A 156 4.06 -17.96 -24.87
N LYS A 157 5.07 -17.49 -25.58
CA LYS A 157 6.15 -16.68 -25.03
C LYS A 157 5.92 -15.21 -25.33
N PRO A 158 6.17 -14.30 -24.37
CA PRO A 158 6.10 -12.85 -24.63
C PRO A 158 7.11 -12.45 -25.71
N TRP A 159 6.66 -11.54 -26.58
CA TRP A 159 7.54 -10.92 -27.59
C TRP A 159 8.40 -9.80 -27.02
N ASP A 160 7.80 -9.02 -26.11
CA ASP A 160 8.46 -7.90 -25.47
C ASP A 160 9.08 -8.29 -24.13
N PRO A 161 10.17 -7.64 -23.72
CA PRO A 161 10.78 -7.90 -22.42
C PRO A 161 9.83 -7.56 -21.27
N ILE A 162 9.78 -8.46 -20.28
CA ILE A 162 8.98 -8.29 -19.08
C ILE A 162 9.89 -8.14 -17.87
N TYR A 163 9.51 -7.23 -16.98
CA TYR A 163 10.21 -7.00 -15.73
C TYR A 163 9.25 -7.06 -14.54
N LEU A 164 9.72 -7.62 -13.43
CA LEU A 164 9.08 -7.52 -12.13
C LEU A 164 9.64 -6.27 -11.44
N PHE A 165 8.78 -5.37 -11.03
CA PHE A 165 9.17 -4.16 -10.32
C PHE A 165 8.56 -4.13 -8.93
N PHE A 166 9.37 -4.40 -7.91
CA PHE A 166 8.97 -4.43 -6.52
C PHE A 166 9.36 -3.15 -5.80
N THR A 167 8.47 -2.68 -4.93
CA THR A 167 8.61 -1.41 -4.20
C THR A 167 8.39 -1.62 -2.70
N ALA A 168 9.03 -0.80 -1.87
CA ALA A 168 9.00 -0.93 -0.40
C ALA A 168 7.59 -0.81 0.19
N ASP A 169 6.75 0.05 -0.37
CA ASP A 169 5.40 0.28 0.12
C ASP A 169 4.47 -0.92 -0.03
N MET A 170 4.83 -1.90 -0.89
CA MET A 170 4.11 -3.17 -0.98
C MET A 170 4.13 -3.95 0.35
N THR A 171 5.10 -3.72 1.24
CA THR A 171 5.08 -4.28 2.61
C THR A 171 3.86 -3.79 3.39
N GLY A 172 3.58 -2.48 3.36
CA GLY A 172 2.41 -1.88 4.00
C GLY A 172 1.07 -2.30 3.37
N LYS A 173 1.09 -2.62 2.07
CA LYS A 173 -0.07 -3.05 1.28
C LYS A 173 -0.24 -4.57 1.25
N TYR A 174 0.72 -5.31 1.81
CA TYR A 174 0.77 -6.75 1.70
C TYR A 174 -0.48 -7.45 2.26
N GLY A 175 -1.13 -6.89 3.27
CA GLY A 175 -2.39 -7.39 3.78
C GLY A 175 -3.50 -7.45 2.72
N ALA A 176 -3.61 -6.41 1.88
CA ALA A 176 -4.55 -6.38 0.75
C ALA A 176 -4.11 -7.32 -0.38
N ILE A 177 -2.83 -7.33 -0.71
CA ILE A 177 -2.24 -8.26 -1.69
C ILE A 177 -2.51 -9.69 -1.25
N SER A 178 -2.22 -10.04 -0.01
CA SER A 178 -2.41 -11.36 0.55
C SER A 178 -3.89 -11.77 0.59
N LYS A 179 -4.79 -10.84 0.92
CA LYS A 179 -6.23 -11.10 0.91
C LYS A 179 -6.73 -11.51 -0.47
N LEU A 180 -6.27 -10.83 -1.51
CA LEU A 180 -6.64 -11.15 -2.90
C LEU A 180 -5.94 -12.42 -3.38
N GLY A 181 -4.63 -12.52 -3.24
CA GLY A 181 -3.86 -13.65 -3.77
C GLY A 181 -4.11 -14.98 -3.06
N SER A 182 -4.57 -14.96 -1.80
CA SER A 182 -4.95 -16.16 -1.06
C SER A 182 -6.42 -16.58 -1.26
N TRP A 183 -7.16 -15.87 -2.12
CA TRP A 183 -8.54 -16.22 -2.40
C TRP A 183 -8.62 -17.60 -3.06
N ASP A 184 -9.37 -18.50 -2.46
CA ASP A 184 -9.68 -19.82 -3.06
C ASP A 184 -10.82 -19.64 -4.07
N ILE A 185 -10.49 -19.67 -5.35
CA ILE A 185 -11.47 -19.45 -6.42
C ILE A 185 -12.45 -20.63 -6.61
N VAL A 186 -12.17 -21.78 -6.00
CA VAL A 186 -13.04 -22.97 -6.03
C VAL A 186 -14.01 -22.96 -4.87
N LYS A 187 -13.50 -22.75 -3.64
CA LYS A 187 -14.28 -22.88 -2.40
C LYS A 187 -14.74 -21.53 -1.84
N GLY A 188 -14.15 -20.44 -2.31
CA GLY A 188 -14.29 -19.12 -1.70
C GLY A 188 -13.47 -18.95 -0.43
N GLY A 189 -13.32 -17.67 -0.01
CA GLY A 189 -12.58 -17.32 1.20
C GLY A 189 -11.10 -17.04 0.98
N SER A 190 -10.51 -16.27 1.90
CA SER A 190 -9.10 -15.89 1.87
C SER A 190 -8.47 -16.00 3.25
N LYS A 191 -7.14 -16.08 3.28
CA LYS A 191 -6.33 -16.12 4.50
C LYS A 191 -5.32 -14.96 4.47
N PRO A 192 -5.76 -13.72 4.76
CA PRO A 192 -4.88 -12.56 4.70
C PRO A 192 -3.74 -12.68 5.71
N ARG A 193 -2.54 -12.30 5.28
CA ARG A 193 -1.31 -12.23 6.05
C ARG A 193 -0.67 -10.87 5.84
N GLY A 194 0.29 -10.50 6.68
CA GLY A 194 0.94 -9.19 6.54
C GLY A 194 2.22 -9.09 7.33
N TYR A 195 2.89 -7.97 7.11
CA TYR A 195 4.04 -7.53 7.90
C TYR A 195 3.53 -6.79 9.14
N GLN A 196 4.02 -7.15 10.29
CA GLN A 196 3.77 -6.42 11.52
C GLN A 196 5.02 -5.62 11.87
N ASN A 197 4.98 -4.32 11.61
CA ASN A 197 6.06 -3.41 11.99
C ASN A 197 6.06 -3.20 13.50
N MET A 198 7.24 -3.29 14.11
CA MET A 198 7.43 -3.16 15.54
C MET A 198 8.30 -1.93 15.86
N VAL A 199 7.81 -1.07 16.73
CA VAL A 199 8.59 0.06 17.27
C VAL A 199 9.35 -0.42 18.51
N CYS A 200 10.68 -0.40 18.43
CA CYS A 200 11.54 -0.89 19.50
C CYS A 200 12.18 0.28 20.27
N ASN A 201 12.05 0.27 21.59
CA ASN A 201 12.66 1.25 22.49
C ASN A 201 13.97 0.73 23.15
N LYS A 202 14.21 -0.58 23.08
CA LYS A 202 15.44 -1.21 23.57
C LYS A 202 15.80 -2.38 22.66
N ILE A 203 17.04 -2.41 22.22
CA ILE A 203 17.61 -3.51 21.44
C ILE A 203 19.00 -3.82 22.02
N THR A 204 19.19 -5.06 22.46
CA THR A 204 20.47 -5.60 22.95
C THR A 204 20.74 -6.94 22.26
N ASN A 205 21.90 -7.54 22.54
CA ASN A 205 22.23 -8.87 22.00
C ASN A 205 21.40 -10.01 22.63
N GLU A 206 20.72 -9.77 23.77
CA GLU A 206 20.00 -10.79 24.50
C GLU A 206 18.48 -10.58 24.45
N GLU A 207 18.04 -9.33 24.37
CA GLU A 207 16.61 -9.00 24.40
C GLU A 207 16.28 -7.74 23.58
N MET A 208 15.05 -7.68 23.13
CA MET A 208 14.45 -6.49 22.53
C MET A 208 13.12 -6.18 23.20
N ASN A 209 12.80 -4.89 23.37
CA ASN A 209 11.49 -4.44 23.79
C ASN A 209 10.85 -3.66 22.64
N CYS A 210 9.85 -4.25 22.00
CA CYS A 210 9.25 -3.72 20.79
C CYS A 210 7.72 -3.75 20.89
N SER A 211 7.06 -2.61 20.65
CA SER A 211 5.59 -2.48 20.68
C SER A 211 4.95 -3.06 21.95
N GLY A 212 5.60 -2.87 23.11
CA GLY A 212 5.14 -3.40 24.40
C GLY A 212 5.40 -4.90 24.63
N ALA A 213 6.04 -5.59 23.69
CA ALA A 213 6.42 -6.99 23.81
C ALA A 213 7.91 -7.13 24.14
N LYS A 214 8.23 -8.02 25.08
CA LYS A 214 9.60 -8.45 25.37
C LYS A 214 9.97 -9.63 24.47
N ILE A 215 11.05 -9.49 23.71
CA ILE A 215 11.59 -10.53 22.83
C ILE A 215 12.89 -11.03 23.46
N ASP A 216 12.92 -12.29 23.86
CA ASP A 216 14.11 -12.99 24.32
C ASP A 216 14.84 -13.58 23.11
N LEU A 217 16.02 -13.05 22.79
CA LEU A 217 16.82 -13.47 21.64
C LEU A 217 17.68 -14.71 21.92
N LYS A 218 17.81 -15.14 23.18
CA LYS A 218 18.45 -16.41 23.54
C LYS A 218 17.48 -17.56 23.40
N ALA A 219 16.28 -17.41 23.99
CA ALA A 219 15.25 -18.43 23.95
C ALA A 219 14.43 -18.43 22.64
N GLY A 220 14.52 -17.37 21.83
CA GLY A 220 13.71 -17.22 20.63
C GLY A 220 12.21 -17.12 20.94
N LYS A 221 11.83 -16.27 21.90
CA LYS A 221 10.43 -16.16 22.34
C LYS A 221 9.99 -14.72 22.54
N ILE A 222 8.74 -14.44 22.20
CA ILE A 222 8.06 -13.19 22.49
C ILE A 222 7.17 -13.39 23.72
N ASN A 223 7.37 -12.57 24.77
CA ASN A 223 6.65 -12.64 26.05
C ASN A 223 6.64 -14.07 26.66
N ASN A 224 7.69 -14.84 26.45
CA ASN A 224 7.83 -16.26 26.87
C ASN A 224 6.73 -17.21 26.34
N ARG A 225 5.92 -16.80 25.38
CA ARG A 225 4.76 -17.56 24.87
C ARG A 225 4.84 -17.87 23.39
N VAL A 226 5.13 -16.87 22.56
CA VAL A 226 5.12 -17.01 21.11
C VAL A 226 6.53 -17.34 20.64
N ALA A 227 6.69 -18.44 19.91
CA ALA A 227 7.98 -18.88 19.40
C ALA A 227 8.43 -18.04 18.18
N LEU A 228 9.71 -17.71 18.15
CA LEU A 228 10.42 -17.26 16.97
C LEU A 228 11.13 -18.44 16.33
N LYS A 229 10.89 -18.67 15.06
CA LYS A 229 11.61 -19.69 14.28
C LYS A 229 13.00 -19.21 13.91
N ARG A 230 13.10 -17.93 13.52
CA ARG A 230 14.36 -17.30 13.10
C ARG A 230 14.35 -15.78 13.27
N MET A 231 15.55 -15.22 13.23
CA MET A 231 15.80 -13.79 13.11
C MET A 231 16.72 -13.56 11.91
N VAL A 232 16.40 -12.58 11.08
CA VAL A 232 17.12 -12.27 9.84
C VAL A 232 17.51 -10.81 9.83
N PHE A 233 18.81 -10.54 9.64
CA PHE A 233 19.34 -9.19 9.44
C PHE A 233 19.46 -8.94 7.94
N ILE A 234 18.89 -7.84 7.47
CA ILE A 234 18.80 -7.48 6.05
C ILE A 234 19.47 -6.13 5.84
N ARG A 235 20.41 -6.05 4.90
CA ARG A 235 21.04 -4.81 4.46
C ARG A 235 21.07 -4.78 2.93
N ASP A 236 20.69 -3.65 2.35
CA ASP A 236 20.73 -3.42 0.90
C ASP A 236 19.98 -4.50 0.10
N GLY A 237 18.90 -5.06 0.69
CA GLY A 237 18.10 -6.12 0.10
C GLY A 237 18.80 -7.48 0.06
N GLN A 238 19.76 -7.72 0.93
CA GLN A 238 20.46 -9.00 1.09
C GLN A 238 20.51 -9.44 2.54
N VAL A 239 20.53 -10.74 2.75
CA VAL A 239 20.66 -11.32 4.08
C VAL A 239 22.11 -11.22 4.55
N LEU A 240 22.36 -10.42 5.61
CA LEU A 240 23.67 -10.36 6.27
C LEU A 240 23.89 -11.54 7.20
N ARG A 241 22.84 -11.90 7.95
CA ARG A 241 22.90 -12.95 8.97
C ARG A 241 21.50 -13.51 9.17
N GLU A 242 21.41 -14.81 9.32
CA GLU A 242 20.21 -15.52 9.76
C GLU A 242 20.56 -16.34 11.02
N GLN A 243 19.72 -16.26 12.02
CA GLN A 243 19.82 -17.02 13.27
C GLN A 243 18.55 -17.83 13.47
N ALA A 244 18.67 -19.14 13.50
CA ALA A 244 17.58 -20.05 13.85
C ALA A 244 17.52 -20.24 15.38
N PHE A 245 16.30 -20.36 15.93
CA PHE A 245 16.08 -20.59 17.36
C PHE A 245 15.72 -22.06 17.68
N GLY A 246 15.72 -22.95 16.70
CA GLY A 246 15.41 -24.37 16.91
C GLY A 246 13.92 -24.70 17.06
N HIS A 247 13.02 -23.75 16.98
CA HIS A 247 11.59 -23.99 16.98
C HIS A 247 11.09 -24.43 15.61
N ALA A 248 10.34 -25.54 15.55
CA ALA A 248 9.79 -26.08 14.30
C ALA A 248 8.76 -25.14 13.66
N GLN A 249 8.00 -24.44 14.52
CA GLN A 249 7.00 -23.45 14.10
C GLN A 249 7.27 -22.14 14.85
N GLY A 250 6.79 -21.03 14.30
CA GLY A 250 6.96 -19.72 14.90
C GLY A 250 7.10 -18.62 13.86
N TYR A 251 7.22 -17.41 14.35
CA TYR A 251 7.38 -16.22 13.53
C TYR A 251 8.83 -16.00 13.13
N THR A 252 9.03 -15.21 12.09
CA THR A 252 10.34 -14.66 11.71
C THR A 252 10.41 -13.20 12.13
N LEU A 253 11.52 -12.83 12.78
CA LEU A 253 11.86 -11.45 13.08
C LEU A 253 12.83 -10.96 11.99
N GLN A 254 12.42 -9.99 11.18
CA GLN A 254 13.26 -9.34 10.18
C GLN A 254 13.71 -7.98 10.71
N LEU A 255 15.02 -7.71 10.62
CA LEU A 255 15.65 -6.47 11.03
C LEU A 255 16.31 -5.83 9.82
N LEU A 256 15.77 -4.71 9.37
CA LEU A 256 16.34 -3.93 8.29
C LEU A 256 17.42 -3.01 8.87
N VAL A 257 18.61 -3.07 8.29
CA VAL A 257 19.79 -2.38 8.78
C VAL A 257 20.28 -1.37 7.74
N ALA A 258 20.46 -0.13 8.16
CA ALA A 258 21.13 0.92 7.37
C ALA A 258 22.41 1.35 8.10
N GLY A 259 23.54 1.21 7.44
CA GLY A 259 24.84 1.38 8.10
C GLY A 259 25.04 0.39 9.25
N GLN A 260 25.08 0.89 10.49
CA GLN A 260 25.17 0.08 11.71
C GLN A 260 23.90 0.12 12.55
N GLN A 261 22.83 0.73 12.07
CA GLN A 261 21.59 0.93 12.82
C GLN A 261 20.47 0.06 12.27
N ILE A 262 19.66 -0.50 13.17
CA ILE A 262 18.40 -1.15 12.81
C ILE A 262 17.38 -0.03 12.60
N VAL A 263 16.88 0.08 11.38
CA VAL A 263 15.93 1.14 10.99
C VAL A 263 14.49 0.66 10.99
N GLU A 264 14.29 -0.65 10.84
CA GLU A 264 12.96 -1.26 10.85
C GLU A 264 13.02 -2.66 11.43
N VAL A 265 12.00 -3.02 12.20
CA VAL A 265 11.81 -4.36 12.77
C VAL A 265 10.43 -4.87 12.36
N GLN A 266 10.41 -6.02 11.73
CA GLN A 266 9.19 -6.64 11.21
C GLN A 266 9.01 -8.04 11.80
N LEU A 267 7.79 -8.33 12.27
CA LEU A 267 7.38 -9.67 12.66
C LEU A 267 6.47 -10.24 11.59
N ILE A 268 6.80 -11.42 11.07
CA ILE A 268 6.07 -12.08 9.99
C ILE A 268 5.93 -13.57 10.25
N ASP A 269 4.86 -14.17 9.73
CA ASP A 269 4.68 -15.61 9.75
C ASP A 269 5.50 -16.32 8.65
N GLU A 270 5.48 -17.65 8.64
CA GLU A 270 6.24 -18.44 7.69
C GLU A 270 5.76 -18.29 6.25
N GLU A 271 4.45 -18.06 6.04
CA GLU A 271 3.88 -17.88 4.70
C GLU A 271 4.36 -16.56 4.08
N VAL A 272 4.33 -15.46 4.86
CA VAL A 272 4.90 -14.17 4.42
C VAL A 272 6.40 -14.28 4.20
N PHE A 273 7.12 -14.95 5.13
CA PHE A 273 8.57 -15.13 4.99
C PHE A 273 8.94 -15.80 3.67
N ARG A 274 8.19 -16.84 3.28
CA ARG A 274 8.47 -17.62 2.05
C ARG A 274 7.94 -16.98 0.77
N SER A 275 7.10 -15.96 0.87
CA SER A 275 6.49 -15.35 -0.31
C SER A 275 7.52 -14.82 -1.29
N ASN A 276 7.22 -14.88 -2.58
CA ASN A 276 8.08 -14.38 -3.65
C ASN A 276 8.46 -12.92 -3.44
N TYR A 277 7.49 -12.08 -3.01
CA TYR A 277 7.79 -10.70 -2.68
C TYR A 277 8.85 -10.58 -1.57
N ASN A 278 8.69 -11.29 -0.45
CA ASN A 278 9.66 -11.24 0.65
C ASN A 278 11.03 -11.80 0.24
N GLN A 279 11.04 -12.95 -0.44
CA GLN A 279 12.28 -13.60 -0.86
C GLN A 279 13.05 -12.73 -1.86
N MET A 280 12.37 -12.21 -2.88
CA MET A 280 13.04 -11.46 -3.94
C MET A 280 13.35 -10.03 -3.51
N PHE A 281 12.37 -9.30 -2.95
CA PHE A 281 12.54 -7.89 -2.62
C PHE A 281 13.38 -7.67 -1.36
N LEU A 282 13.02 -8.32 -0.23
CA LEU A 282 13.69 -8.07 1.05
C LEU A 282 14.96 -8.88 1.21
N LEU A 283 14.95 -10.18 0.83
CA LEU A 283 16.04 -11.09 1.11
C LEU A 283 17.05 -11.26 -0.06
N GLY A 284 16.70 -10.78 -1.25
CA GLY A 284 17.55 -10.94 -2.44
C GLY A 284 17.70 -12.38 -2.91
N ARG A 285 16.72 -13.23 -2.58
CA ARG A 285 16.74 -14.65 -2.92
C ARG A 285 15.82 -14.93 -4.09
N TYR A 286 16.37 -15.16 -5.25
CA TYR A 286 15.62 -15.47 -6.47
C TYR A 286 16.31 -16.54 -7.29
N ARG A 287 15.55 -17.19 -8.16
CA ARG A 287 16.04 -18.18 -9.12
C ARG A 287 16.69 -17.48 -10.30
N GLU A 288 18.01 -17.60 -10.40
CA GLU A 288 18.80 -16.94 -11.43
C GLU A 288 18.57 -17.53 -12.83
N ASP A 289 18.03 -18.73 -12.94
CA ASP A 289 17.62 -19.32 -14.21
C ASP A 289 16.32 -18.69 -14.76
N LEU A 290 15.44 -18.16 -13.89
CA LEU A 290 14.18 -17.52 -14.27
C LEU A 290 14.27 -15.99 -14.30
N TYR A 291 15.10 -15.40 -13.46
CA TYR A 291 15.17 -13.97 -13.23
C TYR A 291 16.60 -13.43 -13.26
N GLU A 292 16.72 -12.17 -13.61
CA GLU A 292 17.97 -11.41 -13.55
C GLU A 292 17.71 -10.08 -12.86
N GLU A 293 18.39 -9.80 -11.75
CA GLU A 293 18.29 -8.49 -11.11
C GLU A 293 19.04 -7.46 -11.95
N THR A 294 18.29 -6.52 -12.55
CA THR A 294 18.84 -5.49 -13.43
C THR A 294 19.01 -4.14 -12.74
N TYR A 295 18.32 -3.93 -11.63
CA TYR A 295 18.45 -2.72 -10.81
C TYR A 295 18.06 -2.98 -9.36
N ASN A 296 18.92 -2.52 -8.45
CA ASN A 296 18.70 -2.57 -7.01
C ASN A 296 18.84 -1.15 -6.42
N ALA A 297 17.74 -0.58 -5.97
CA ALA A 297 17.68 0.68 -5.25
C ALA A 297 17.04 0.49 -3.87
N PHE A 298 17.35 -0.62 -3.21
CA PHE A 298 16.84 -0.89 -1.87
C PHE A 298 17.16 0.26 -0.91
N PRO A 299 16.25 0.71 -0.04
CA PRO A 299 14.96 0.08 0.27
C PRO A 299 13.79 0.49 -0.64
N PHE A 300 13.97 1.37 -1.64
CA PHE A 300 12.86 1.91 -2.41
C PHE A 300 12.27 0.93 -3.42
N SER A 301 13.14 0.29 -4.22
CA SER A 301 12.69 -0.63 -5.27
C SER A 301 13.76 -1.62 -5.71
N ARG A 302 13.30 -2.69 -6.39
CA ARG A 302 14.15 -3.64 -7.12
C ARG A 302 13.47 -4.04 -8.42
N LEU A 303 14.28 -4.26 -9.46
CA LEU A 303 13.84 -4.61 -10.80
C LEU A 303 14.48 -5.90 -11.26
N PHE A 304 13.64 -6.86 -11.66
CA PHE A 304 14.07 -8.15 -12.16
C PHE A 304 13.57 -8.35 -13.59
N ARG A 305 14.47 -8.64 -14.51
CA ARG A 305 14.11 -9.11 -15.84
C ARG A 305 13.66 -10.56 -15.78
N VAL A 306 12.55 -10.89 -16.44
CA VAL A 306 12.09 -12.28 -16.57
C VAL A 306 12.80 -12.92 -17.78
N LYS A 307 13.42 -14.07 -17.59
CA LYS A 307 14.14 -14.81 -18.61
C LYS A 307 13.23 -15.86 -19.25
N TYR A 308 12.57 -15.53 -20.34
CA TYR A 308 11.81 -16.51 -21.10
C TYR A 308 12.76 -17.31 -21.99
N GLN A 309 12.76 -18.63 -21.82
CA GLN A 309 13.57 -19.59 -22.56
C GLN A 309 12.99 -19.90 -23.93
#